data_01212c1de8c6a24f31913ae79c69aaf7
#
_entry.id   01212c1de8c6a24f31913ae79c69aaf7
#
_cell.length_a   1.000
_cell.length_b   1.000
_cell.length_c   1.000
_cell.angle_alpha   90.00
_cell.angle_beta   90.00
_cell.angle_gamma   90.00
#
_symmetry.space_group_name_H-M   'P 1'
#
loop_
_entity.id
_entity.type
_entity.pdbx_description
1 polymer ?
#
loop_
_entity_poly.entity_id
_entity_poly.type
_entity_poly.pdbx_seq_one_letter_code
_entity_poly.pdbx_strand_id
1 'polypeptide(L)'
;MTKSYQEFKNKVLGKAFDVDGWYSAQCWDGYAYYMQYLGLKPAWCTTTGYVQDIYTNMDSNGMKEQCDLVYNLQAGDIVVFPVNSVTPLSHVAIFDSDAGNGYGNFLGQNQTSADASGSAFSIARLPYSATYHYAFRPKIFAQQQAQPKPESKPQPAQKPVKVKDETATFESTVNGLAIRDFPSTNNKLSTRVAELNKTDRITYDSVYNCDNKRWVSYISYSGKRRYVCIRDYESGDVYGKAY
;
A
#
# COMPACT_ATOMS: atom_id res chain seq x y z
N MET A 1 1.00 11.04 -18.20
CA MET A 1 1.76 10.22 -17.22
C MET A 1 0.83 9.90 -16.06
N THR A 2 0.72 8.64 -15.68
CA THR A 2 -0.13 8.19 -14.59
C THR A 2 0.57 8.54 -13.27
N LYS A 3 -0.03 9.39 -12.45
CA LYS A 3 0.52 9.80 -11.14
C LYS A 3 0.33 8.68 -10.13
N SER A 4 1.38 8.23 -9.46
CA SER A 4 1.33 7.17 -8.46
C SER A 4 1.89 7.63 -7.12
N TYR A 5 1.43 7.00 -6.04
CA TYR A 5 2.00 7.24 -4.70
C TYR A 5 3.50 6.92 -4.65
N GLN A 6 3.93 5.82 -5.27
CA GLN A 6 5.33 5.41 -5.24
C GLN A 6 6.26 6.42 -5.95
N GLU A 7 5.83 6.99 -7.07
CA GLU A 7 6.59 8.07 -7.73
C GLU A 7 6.65 9.32 -6.86
N PHE A 8 5.54 9.67 -6.19
CA PHE A 8 5.51 10.78 -5.24
C PHE A 8 6.51 10.54 -4.10
N LYS A 9 6.42 9.39 -3.41
CA LYS A 9 7.32 9.02 -2.31
C LYS A 9 8.79 9.15 -2.72
N ASN A 10 9.17 8.58 -3.86
CA ASN A 10 10.54 8.63 -4.38
C ASN A 10 11.02 10.07 -4.66
N LYS A 11 10.09 10.94 -5.05
CA LYS A 11 10.38 12.35 -5.36
C LYS A 11 10.62 13.18 -4.10
N VAL A 12 9.90 12.90 -2.99
CA VAL A 12 9.83 13.82 -1.84
C VAL A 12 10.58 13.34 -0.60
N LEU A 13 10.84 12.05 -0.45
CA LEU A 13 11.49 11.50 0.74
C LEU A 13 12.83 12.22 1.00
N GLY A 14 13.01 12.70 2.23
CA GLY A 14 14.18 13.46 2.65
C GLY A 14 14.19 14.94 2.22
N LYS A 15 13.14 15.44 1.54
CA LYS A 15 13.00 16.84 1.13
C LYS A 15 11.90 17.54 1.93
N ALA A 16 12.06 18.83 2.15
CA ALA A 16 11.10 19.70 2.81
C ALA A 16 10.44 20.62 1.79
N PHE A 17 9.14 20.82 1.93
CA PHE A 17 8.34 21.72 1.09
C PHE A 17 7.47 22.59 2.00
N ASP A 18 7.56 23.89 1.83
CA ASP A 18 6.69 24.90 2.42
C ASP A 18 5.77 25.38 1.28
N VAL A 19 4.50 25.00 1.32
CA VAL A 19 3.55 25.22 0.23
C VAL A 19 2.80 26.53 0.39
N ASP A 20 2.52 26.91 1.63
CA ASP A 20 1.74 28.11 1.95
C ASP A 20 2.58 29.29 2.46
N GLY A 21 3.85 29.08 2.76
CA GLY A 21 4.77 30.06 3.31
C GLY A 21 4.59 30.33 4.80
N TRP A 22 3.86 29.44 5.53
CA TRP A 22 3.53 29.62 6.92
C TRP A 22 4.12 28.49 7.77
N TYR A 23 4.86 28.83 8.81
CA TYR A 23 5.44 27.88 9.78
C TYR A 23 6.41 26.83 9.17
N SER A 24 6.99 27.13 7.97
CA SER A 24 7.91 26.21 7.31
C SER A 24 7.23 24.86 6.93
N ALA A 25 8.00 23.81 6.69
CA ALA A 25 7.54 22.53 6.17
C ALA A 25 6.72 21.71 7.20
N GLN A 26 5.46 22.04 7.39
CA GLN A 26 4.52 21.37 8.30
C GLN A 26 3.86 20.14 7.68
N CYS A 27 3.10 19.39 8.49
CA CYS A 27 2.35 18.23 8.00
C CYS A 27 1.28 18.62 6.98
N TRP A 28 0.67 19.80 7.12
CA TRP A 28 -0.29 20.33 6.15
C TRP A 28 0.38 20.56 4.78
N ASP A 29 1.59 21.10 4.73
CA ASP A 29 2.32 21.32 3.49
C ASP A 29 2.62 20.01 2.77
N GLY A 30 3.02 18.99 3.52
CA GLY A 30 3.24 17.66 2.97
C GLY A 30 1.98 17.08 2.32
N TYR A 31 0.85 17.20 3.00
CA TYR A 31 -0.46 16.84 2.48
C TYR A 31 -0.84 17.71 1.26
N ALA A 32 -0.71 19.02 1.35
CA ALA A 32 -1.06 19.94 0.28
C ALA A 32 -0.23 19.68 -0.98
N TYR A 33 1.08 19.44 -0.82
CA TYR A 33 1.96 19.10 -1.93
C TYR A 33 1.57 17.78 -2.59
N TYR A 34 1.12 16.78 -1.80
CA TYR A 34 0.59 15.52 -2.33
C TYR A 34 -0.70 15.72 -3.12
N MET A 35 -1.66 16.48 -2.59
CA MET A 35 -2.90 16.82 -3.30
C MET A 35 -2.60 17.53 -4.62
N GLN A 36 -1.73 18.54 -4.62
CA GLN A 36 -1.30 19.25 -5.83
C GLN A 36 -0.59 18.31 -6.83
N TYR A 37 0.27 17.42 -6.34
CA TYR A 37 0.89 16.40 -7.20
C TYR A 37 -0.17 15.54 -7.90
N LEU A 38 -1.22 15.15 -7.22
CA LEU A 38 -2.33 14.39 -7.80
C LEU A 38 -3.23 15.25 -8.73
N GLY A 39 -3.10 16.58 -8.71
CA GLY A 39 -3.97 17.50 -9.45
C GLY A 39 -5.28 17.79 -8.71
N LEU A 40 -5.28 17.57 -7.38
CA LEU A 40 -6.39 17.80 -6.47
C LEU A 40 -6.17 19.10 -5.68
N LYS A 41 -7.25 19.62 -5.07
CA LYS A 41 -7.18 20.83 -4.23
C LYS A 41 -7.05 20.41 -2.76
N PRO A 42 -6.05 20.92 -2.01
CA PRO A 42 -5.98 20.67 -0.58
C PRO A 42 -7.10 21.39 0.17
N ALA A 43 -7.63 20.76 1.21
CA ALA A 43 -8.54 21.38 2.14
C ALA A 43 -7.78 22.23 3.16
N TRP A 44 -8.33 23.40 3.51
CA TRP A 44 -7.77 24.30 4.50
C TRP A 44 -8.29 24.01 5.91
N CYS A 45 -7.51 24.40 6.91
CA CYS A 45 -7.83 24.24 8.33
C CYS A 45 -8.57 25.50 8.84
N THR A 46 -9.86 25.60 8.58
CA THR A 46 -10.62 26.85 8.72
C THR A 46 -11.38 27.00 10.05
N THR A 47 -11.47 25.95 10.85
CA THR A 47 -12.26 25.95 12.10
C THR A 47 -11.37 26.03 13.33
N THR A 48 -10.43 25.10 13.46
CA THR A 48 -9.52 25.05 14.63
C THR A 48 -8.11 25.54 14.31
N GLY A 49 -7.77 25.68 13.02
CA GLY A 49 -6.41 25.93 12.57
C GLY A 49 -5.51 24.67 12.57
N TYR A 50 -6.03 23.53 13.01
CA TYR A 50 -5.32 22.25 13.01
C TYR A 50 -5.78 21.35 11.87
N VAL A 51 -4.91 20.47 11.41
CA VAL A 51 -5.18 19.56 10.28
C VAL A 51 -6.32 18.57 10.51
N GLN A 52 -6.80 18.41 11.74
CA GLN A 52 -8.03 17.67 12.02
C GLN A 52 -9.24 18.25 11.28
N ASP A 53 -9.22 19.54 10.92
CA ASP A 53 -10.28 20.21 10.16
C ASP A 53 -10.48 19.59 8.77
N ILE A 54 -9.43 18.98 8.20
CA ILE A 54 -9.52 18.22 6.93
C ILE A 54 -10.59 17.13 7.05
N TYR A 55 -10.65 16.46 8.21
CA TYR A 55 -11.62 15.41 8.50
C TYR A 55 -12.96 15.95 9.00
N THR A 56 -12.92 16.84 10.00
CA THR A 56 -14.15 17.32 10.66
C THR A 56 -15.04 18.15 9.76
N ASN A 57 -14.45 18.81 8.74
CA ASN A 57 -15.16 19.66 7.77
C ASN A 57 -15.33 18.98 6.41
N MET A 58 -15.13 17.66 6.30
CA MET A 58 -15.09 16.92 5.03
C MET A 58 -16.38 17.03 4.18
N ASP A 59 -17.51 17.37 4.81
CA ASP A 59 -18.79 17.58 4.10
C ASP A 59 -18.84 18.89 3.33
N SER A 60 -17.95 19.85 3.60
CA SER A 60 -17.96 21.20 3.02
C SER A 60 -16.62 21.69 2.47
N ASN A 61 -15.53 20.99 2.73
CA ASN A 61 -14.18 21.41 2.35
C ASN A 61 -13.66 20.79 1.03
N GLY A 62 -14.49 20.07 0.31
CA GLY A 62 -14.15 19.47 -0.98
C GLY A 62 -13.45 18.11 -0.89
N MET A 63 -13.22 17.57 0.31
CA MET A 63 -12.54 16.27 0.43
C MET A 63 -13.38 15.12 -0.09
N LYS A 64 -14.69 15.07 0.20
CA LYS A 64 -15.60 14.01 -0.27
C LYS A 64 -15.83 14.03 -1.78
N GLU A 65 -15.72 15.18 -2.42
CA GLU A 65 -15.81 15.30 -3.88
C GLU A 65 -14.61 14.66 -4.56
N GLN A 66 -13.43 14.78 -3.95
CA GLN A 66 -12.14 14.37 -4.52
C GLN A 66 -11.65 13.01 -4.03
N CYS A 67 -12.15 12.55 -2.88
CA CYS A 67 -11.71 11.32 -2.23
C CYS A 67 -12.90 10.46 -1.80
N ASP A 68 -12.70 9.15 -1.79
CA ASP A 68 -13.60 8.20 -1.15
C ASP A 68 -13.19 8.01 0.32
N LEU A 69 -14.18 7.86 1.20
CA LEU A 69 -13.93 7.45 2.58
C LEU A 69 -13.69 5.95 2.62
N VAL A 70 -12.55 5.55 3.17
CA VAL A 70 -12.14 4.15 3.23
C VAL A 70 -11.79 3.71 4.64
N TYR A 71 -12.07 2.44 4.93
CA TYR A 71 -11.73 1.80 6.19
C TYR A 71 -10.43 1.00 6.08
N ASN A 72 -10.26 0.27 4.98
CA ASN A 72 -9.06 -0.53 4.71
C ASN A 72 -8.03 0.32 3.96
N LEU A 73 -6.93 0.62 4.62
CA LEU A 73 -5.89 1.48 4.09
C LEU A 73 -5.12 0.83 2.93
N GLN A 74 -4.79 1.64 1.94
CA GLN A 74 -3.89 1.32 0.85
C GLN A 74 -2.84 2.42 0.69
N ALA A 75 -1.66 2.07 0.20
CA ALA A 75 -0.59 3.04 -0.04
C ALA A 75 -1.09 4.22 -0.88
N GLY A 76 -0.90 5.44 -0.36
CA GLY A 76 -1.41 6.67 -0.95
C GLY A 76 -2.69 7.22 -0.32
N ASP A 77 -3.33 6.51 0.61
CA ASP A 77 -4.47 7.04 1.36
C ASP A 77 -4.02 8.15 2.31
N ILE A 78 -4.80 9.21 2.39
CA ILE A 78 -4.56 10.35 3.28
C ILE A 78 -5.22 10.05 4.62
N VAL A 79 -4.41 10.04 5.68
CA VAL A 79 -4.83 9.71 7.05
C VAL A 79 -4.70 10.93 7.94
N VAL A 80 -5.77 11.27 8.65
CA VAL A 80 -5.82 12.36 9.60
C VAL A 80 -5.83 11.81 11.02
N PHE A 81 -4.99 12.38 11.84
CA PHE A 81 -4.86 12.07 13.27
C PHE A 81 -5.44 13.26 14.06
N PRO A 82 -6.49 13.06 14.86
CA PRO A 82 -7.00 14.12 15.74
C PRO A 82 -6.00 14.53 16.79
N VAL A 83 -6.27 15.60 17.49
CA VAL A 83 -5.54 15.96 18.71
C VAL A 83 -5.71 14.84 19.74
N ASN A 84 -4.60 14.21 20.11
CA ASN A 84 -4.53 13.16 21.12
C ASN A 84 -3.11 13.07 21.72
N SER A 85 -2.86 12.09 22.57
CA SER A 85 -1.55 11.92 23.23
C SER A 85 -0.41 11.55 22.26
N VAL A 86 -0.70 10.98 21.10
CA VAL A 86 0.28 10.63 20.05
C VAL A 86 0.56 11.83 19.15
N THR A 87 -0.50 12.58 18.82
CA THR A 87 -0.46 13.76 17.94
C THR A 87 -1.08 14.97 18.64
N PRO A 88 -0.35 15.62 19.58
CA PRO A 88 -0.89 16.69 20.44
C PRO A 88 -1.41 17.93 19.72
N LEU A 89 -0.91 18.19 18.50
CA LEU A 89 -1.34 19.28 17.63
C LEU A 89 -2.08 18.80 16.38
N SER A 90 -2.69 17.57 16.46
CA SER A 90 -3.17 16.82 15.29
C SER A 90 -2.07 16.56 14.25
N HIS A 91 -2.35 15.66 13.27
CA HIS A 91 -1.40 15.35 12.21
C HIS A 91 -2.13 14.89 10.94
N VAL A 92 -1.50 15.06 9.80
CA VAL A 92 -1.94 14.46 8.54
C VAL A 92 -0.74 13.84 7.84
N ALA A 93 -0.91 12.60 7.37
CA ALA A 93 0.13 11.89 6.65
C ALA A 93 -0.48 10.96 5.60
N ILE A 94 0.34 10.40 4.75
CA ILE A 94 -0.04 9.49 3.67
C ILE A 94 0.34 8.09 4.09
N PHE A 95 -0.62 7.15 4.08
CA PHE A 95 -0.35 5.76 4.41
C PHE A 95 0.62 5.14 3.40
N ASP A 96 1.66 4.50 3.90
CA ASP A 96 2.69 3.82 3.11
C ASP A 96 2.50 2.30 3.12
N SER A 97 2.46 1.72 4.32
CA SER A 97 2.38 0.27 4.48
C SER A 97 1.94 -0.12 5.89
N ASP A 98 1.44 -1.33 6.06
CA ASP A 98 1.19 -1.90 7.39
C ASP A 98 2.53 -2.23 8.08
N ALA A 99 2.66 -1.82 9.34
CA ALA A 99 3.84 -2.10 10.16
C ALA A 99 3.59 -3.22 11.19
N GLY A 100 2.42 -3.84 11.14
CA GLY A 100 1.97 -4.88 12.07
C GLY A 100 1.69 -4.39 13.49
N ASN A 101 1.08 -5.26 14.30
CA ASN A 101 0.81 -5.01 15.71
C ASN A 101 0.00 -3.72 16.00
N GLY A 102 -0.94 -3.36 15.11
CA GLY A 102 -1.78 -2.17 15.26
C GLY A 102 -1.10 -0.84 14.85
N TYR A 103 0.00 -0.90 14.08
CA TYR A 103 0.72 0.25 13.59
C TYR A 103 0.79 0.26 12.06
N GLY A 104 0.85 1.48 11.49
CA GLY A 104 1.16 1.73 10.09
C GLY A 104 2.43 2.57 9.94
N ASN A 105 3.04 2.49 8.77
CA ASN A 105 4.07 3.40 8.30
C ASN A 105 3.39 4.52 7.50
N PHE A 106 3.74 5.77 7.79
CA PHE A 106 3.12 6.95 7.18
C PHE A 106 4.18 7.90 6.64
N LEU A 107 4.01 8.36 5.41
CA LEU A 107 4.84 9.37 4.78
C LEU A 107 4.27 10.76 5.07
N GLY A 108 5.05 11.65 5.62
CA GLY A 108 4.62 13.02 5.89
C GLY A 108 5.79 13.92 6.31
N GLN A 109 5.49 15.19 6.49
CA GLN A 109 6.42 16.19 7.05
C GLN A 109 6.12 16.45 8.52
N ASN A 110 7.11 16.95 9.24
CA ASN A 110 7.01 17.32 10.67
C ASN A 110 6.46 16.20 11.54
N GLN A 111 6.95 14.97 11.35
CA GLN A 111 6.44 13.75 12.00
C GLN A 111 7.18 13.34 13.27
N THR A 112 8.42 13.77 13.44
CA THR A 112 9.30 13.29 14.52
C THR A 112 9.35 14.23 15.72
N SER A 113 8.97 15.47 15.52
CA SER A 113 8.82 16.48 16.56
C SER A 113 7.76 17.46 16.10
N ALA A 114 6.83 17.84 16.99
CA ALA A 114 5.93 18.97 16.72
C ALA A 114 6.71 20.29 16.80
N ASP A 115 7.60 20.50 15.85
CA ASP A 115 8.51 21.63 15.80
C ASP A 115 7.93 22.72 14.88
N ALA A 116 7.95 23.98 15.34
CA ALA A 116 7.53 25.13 14.54
C ALA A 116 8.41 25.35 13.30
N SER A 117 9.64 24.84 13.30
CA SER A 117 10.54 24.92 12.15
C SER A 117 10.21 23.91 11.04
N GLY A 118 9.30 22.97 11.33
CA GLY A 118 8.96 21.90 10.39
C GLY A 118 10.08 20.89 10.16
N SER A 119 9.83 19.88 9.34
CA SER A 119 10.86 18.92 8.91
C SER A 119 10.55 18.29 7.56
N ALA A 120 11.60 17.72 6.94
CA ALA A 120 11.50 17.02 5.67
C ALA A 120 10.56 15.79 5.72
N PHE A 121 10.06 15.39 4.56
CA PHE A 121 9.33 14.13 4.41
C PHE A 121 10.13 12.96 4.95
N SER A 122 9.52 12.22 5.84
CA SER A 122 10.05 10.98 6.43
C SER A 122 8.95 9.93 6.53
N ILE A 123 9.33 8.70 6.87
CA ILE A 123 8.39 7.65 7.24
C ILE A 123 8.36 7.56 8.76
N ALA A 124 7.17 7.76 9.34
CA ALA A 124 6.94 7.55 10.77
C ALA A 124 6.05 6.32 11.00
N ARG A 125 6.34 5.57 12.05
CA ARG A 125 5.53 4.44 12.51
C ARG A 125 4.55 4.95 13.57
N LEU A 126 3.26 5.01 13.23
CA LEU A 126 2.20 5.53 14.09
C LEU A 126 1.11 4.48 14.33
N PRO A 127 0.44 4.47 15.51
CA PRO A 127 -0.61 3.51 15.82
C PRO A 127 -1.92 3.88 15.09
N TYR A 128 -2.63 2.88 14.58
CA TYR A 128 -3.96 3.06 14.00
C TYR A 128 -4.99 3.59 15.01
N SER A 129 -4.81 3.29 16.28
CA SER A 129 -5.70 3.80 17.35
C SER A 129 -5.66 5.33 17.53
N ALA A 130 -4.66 6.00 16.94
CA ALA A 130 -4.54 7.46 16.99
C ALA A 130 -5.21 8.16 15.80
N THR A 131 -5.75 7.43 14.82
CA THR A 131 -6.36 7.98 13.59
C THR A 131 -7.87 8.20 13.77
N TYR A 132 -8.47 9.02 12.92
CA TYR A 132 -9.91 8.95 12.69
C TYR A 132 -10.31 7.61 12.08
N HIS A 133 -11.62 7.29 12.17
CA HIS A 133 -12.18 6.00 11.73
C HIS A 133 -12.01 5.73 10.23
N TYR A 134 -12.08 6.78 9.40
CA TYR A 134 -11.92 6.69 7.96
C TYR A 134 -10.70 7.48 7.50
N ALA A 135 -10.10 7.01 6.41
CA ALA A 135 -9.09 7.74 5.63
C ALA A 135 -9.72 8.21 4.30
N PHE A 136 -8.99 9.08 3.60
CA PHE A 136 -9.39 9.61 2.31
C PHE A 136 -8.57 8.96 1.19
N ARG A 137 -9.22 8.20 0.33
CA ARG A 137 -8.59 7.64 -0.88
C ARG A 137 -8.86 8.56 -2.06
N PRO A 138 -7.82 9.17 -2.67
CA PRO A 138 -8.00 9.98 -3.87
C PRO A 138 -8.70 9.21 -4.99
N LYS A 139 -9.82 9.72 -5.50
CA LYS A 139 -10.63 9.09 -6.56
C LYS A 139 -9.85 8.92 -7.87
N ILE A 140 -8.80 9.70 -8.07
CA ILE A 140 -7.89 9.54 -9.22
C ILE A 140 -7.28 8.14 -9.29
N PHE A 141 -7.09 7.45 -8.16
CA PHE A 141 -6.60 6.08 -8.15
C PHE A 141 -7.65 5.08 -8.64
N ALA A 142 -8.93 5.28 -8.32
CA ALA A 142 -10.02 4.47 -8.86
C ALA A 142 -10.20 4.71 -10.36
N GLN A 143 -10.08 5.97 -10.81
CA GLN A 143 -10.15 6.33 -12.24
C GLN A 143 -8.97 5.76 -13.03
N GLN A 144 -7.79 5.66 -12.43
CA GLN A 144 -6.61 5.01 -13.04
C GLN A 144 -6.79 3.50 -13.16
N GLN A 145 -7.52 2.87 -12.23
CA GLN A 145 -7.89 1.45 -12.32
C GLN A 145 -9.04 1.22 -13.33
N ALA A 146 -9.91 2.20 -13.54
CA ALA A 146 -11.03 2.15 -14.49
C ALA A 146 -10.63 2.55 -15.91
N GLN A 147 -9.57 3.34 -16.10
CA GLN A 147 -8.97 3.50 -17.42
C GLN A 147 -8.31 2.17 -17.80
N PRO A 148 -8.60 1.61 -19.01
CA PRO A 148 -7.77 0.54 -19.49
C PRO A 148 -6.34 1.06 -19.42
N LYS A 149 -5.53 0.48 -18.51
CA LYS A 149 -4.07 0.67 -18.48
C LYS A 149 -3.66 0.69 -19.93
N PRO A 150 -2.94 1.76 -20.46
CA PRO A 150 -2.48 1.73 -21.81
C PRO A 150 -1.95 0.33 -22.00
N GLU A 151 -2.54 -0.45 -22.90
CA GLU A 151 -2.09 -1.81 -23.10
C GLU A 151 -0.58 -1.73 -23.26
N SER A 152 0.14 -2.00 -22.19
CA SER A 152 1.48 -2.53 -22.35
C SER A 152 1.22 -3.64 -23.35
N LYS A 153 1.71 -3.48 -24.58
CA LYS A 153 1.70 -4.53 -25.62
C LYS A 153 1.72 -5.83 -24.88
N PRO A 154 0.80 -6.77 -25.09
CA PRO A 154 0.70 -7.96 -24.29
C PRO A 154 2.11 -8.47 -24.09
N GLN A 155 2.67 -8.29 -22.90
CA GLN A 155 3.98 -8.85 -22.62
C GLN A 155 3.70 -10.34 -22.78
N PRO A 156 4.31 -11.00 -23.74
CA PRO A 156 3.98 -12.40 -24.04
C PRO A 156 4.01 -13.11 -22.71
N ALA A 157 2.92 -13.80 -22.35
CA ALA A 157 2.73 -14.45 -21.07
C ALA A 157 4.06 -15.07 -20.69
N GLN A 158 4.72 -14.56 -19.63
CA GLN A 158 6.07 -15.01 -19.29
C GLN A 158 5.94 -16.51 -19.07
N LYS A 159 6.54 -17.30 -19.95
CA LYS A 159 6.52 -18.75 -19.78
C LYS A 159 7.17 -19.06 -18.45
N PRO A 160 6.53 -19.84 -17.58
CA PRO A 160 7.12 -20.24 -16.32
C PRO A 160 8.50 -20.85 -16.60
N VAL A 161 9.53 -20.30 -15.97
CA VAL A 161 10.88 -20.84 -16.05
C VAL A 161 11.06 -21.79 -14.88
N LYS A 162 11.20 -23.07 -15.17
CA LYS A 162 11.54 -24.06 -14.16
C LYS A 162 12.95 -23.77 -13.64
N VAL A 163 13.09 -23.59 -12.34
CA VAL A 163 14.35 -23.29 -11.67
C VAL A 163 15.06 -24.58 -11.28
N LYS A 164 14.32 -25.52 -10.68
CA LYS A 164 14.84 -26.81 -10.25
C LYS A 164 13.74 -27.81 -10.00
N ASP A 165 14.10 -29.10 -10.04
CA ASP A 165 13.35 -30.18 -9.40
C ASP A 165 13.86 -30.32 -7.96
N GLU A 166 12.93 -30.36 -7.00
CA GLU A 166 13.23 -30.44 -5.58
C GLU A 166 12.02 -30.97 -4.84
N THR A 167 12.17 -32.08 -4.15
CA THR A 167 11.13 -32.56 -3.25
C THR A 167 11.38 -32.01 -1.85
N ALA A 168 10.48 -31.14 -1.39
CA ALA A 168 10.55 -30.52 -0.08
C ALA A 168 9.16 -30.15 0.43
N THR A 169 9.05 -29.78 1.68
CA THR A 169 7.80 -29.33 2.30
C THR A 169 7.78 -27.80 2.39
N PHE A 170 6.69 -27.20 1.95
CA PHE A 170 6.42 -25.77 2.17
C PHE A 170 5.30 -25.64 3.22
N GLU A 171 5.54 -24.81 4.23
CA GLU A 171 4.57 -24.44 5.26
C GLU A 171 4.20 -22.95 5.11
N SER A 172 2.90 -22.65 4.98
CA SER A 172 2.42 -21.27 4.90
C SER A 172 2.56 -20.54 6.25
N THR A 173 3.03 -19.30 6.21
CA THR A 173 3.06 -18.39 7.37
C THR A 173 1.90 -17.38 7.37
N VAL A 174 1.07 -17.41 6.33
CA VAL A 174 -0.06 -16.48 6.12
C VAL A 174 -1.37 -17.25 5.91
N ASN A 175 -2.50 -16.60 6.17
CA ASN A 175 -3.82 -17.12 5.83
C ASN A 175 -4.20 -16.76 4.40
N GLY A 176 -4.99 -17.63 3.73
CA GLY A 176 -5.56 -17.35 2.43
C GLY A 176 -4.53 -17.31 1.28
N LEU A 177 -3.38 -17.99 1.42
CA LEU A 177 -2.38 -18.08 0.35
C LEU A 177 -2.94 -18.89 -0.83
N ALA A 178 -3.08 -18.27 -1.98
CA ALA A 178 -3.74 -18.86 -3.13
C ALA A 178 -2.98 -20.06 -3.71
N ILE A 179 -3.69 -21.17 -3.90
CA ILE A 179 -3.28 -22.28 -4.76
C ILE A 179 -3.86 -22.03 -6.15
N ARG A 180 -3.05 -22.15 -7.19
CA ARG A 180 -3.43 -21.78 -8.56
C ARG A 180 -3.16 -22.93 -9.55
N ASP A 181 -3.84 -22.87 -10.69
CA ASP A 181 -3.66 -23.83 -11.81
C ASP A 181 -2.50 -23.46 -12.73
N PHE A 182 -2.00 -22.23 -12.65
CA PHE A 182 -0.84 -21.73 -13.39
C PHE A 182 -0.05 -20.76 -12.49
N PRO A 183 1.30 -20.65 -12.60
CA PRO A 183 2.11 -19.80 -11.71
C PRO A 183 2.06 -18.33 -12.12
N SER A 184 0.88 -17.73 -12.01
CA SER A 184 0.65 -16.31 -12.26
C SER A 184 -0.40 -15.76 -11.30
N THR A 185 -0.24 -14.50 -10.89
CA THR A 185 -1.27 -13.75 -10.15
C THR A 185 -2.27 -13.06 -11.08
N ASN A 186 -2.04 -13.09 -12.40
CA ASN A 186 -2.97 -12.56 -13.39
C ASN A 186 -4.19 -13.50 -13.54
N ASN A 187 -5.35 -13.06 -13.11
CA ASN A 187 -6.59 -13.85 -13.13
C ASN A 187 -7.09 -14.22 -14.55
N LYS A 188 -6.55 -13.58 -15.60
CA LYS A 188 -6.80 -13.98 -17.00
C LYS A 188 -5.98 -15.21 -17.43
N LEU A 189 -4.87 -15.47 -16.75
CA LEU A 189 -3.93 -16.56 -17.06
C LEU A 189 -4.01 -17.71 -16.06
N SER A 190 -4.50 -17.45 -14.85
CA SER A 190 -4.44 -18.37 -13.73
C SER A 190 -5.67 -18.25 -12.84
N THR A 191 -6.27 -19.38 -12.51
CA THR A 191 -7.42 -19.48 -11.63
C THR A 191 -6.97 -19.85 -10.21
N ARG A 192 -7.48 -19.15 -9.20
CA ARG A 192 -7.38 -19.60 -7.80
C ARG A 192 -8.29 -20.81 -7.61
N VAL A 193 -7.72 -21.95 -7.27
CA VAL A 193 -8.45 -23.23 -7.14
C VAL A 193 -8.64 -23.66 -5.69
N ALA A 194 -7.81 -23.15 -4.78
CA ALA A 194 -7.88 -23.39 -3.34
C ALA A 194 -6.99 -22.38 -2.62
N GLU A 195 -6.82 -22.52 -1.31
CA GLU A 195 -5.94 -21.73 -0.47
C GLU A 195 -5.24 -22.55 0.61
N LEU A 196 -4.11 -22.04 1.09
CA LEU A 196 -3.44 -22.48 2.31
C LEU A 196 -3.64 -21.44 3.40
N ASN A 197 -3.89 -21.87 4.61
CA ASN A 197 -3.88 -21.05 5.79
C ASN A 197 -2.56 -21.21 6.54
N LYS A 198 -2.33 -20.35 7.51
CA LYS A 198 -1.14 -20.41 8.36
C LYS A 198 -0.99 -21.82 8.96
N THR A 199 0.21 -22.37 8.89
CA THR A 199 0.61 -23.73 9.27
C THR A 199 0.19 -24.87 8.32
N ASP A 200 -0.60 -24.58 7.28
CA ASP A 200 -0.87 -25.58 6.24
C ASP A 200 0.41 -25.92 5.48
N ARG A 201 0.52 -27.21 5.12
CA ARG A 201 1.73 -27.77 4.48
C ARG A 201 1.39 -28.44 3.17
N ILE A 202 2.28 -28.30 2.22
CA ILE A 202 2.28 -29.05 0.97
C ILE A 202 3.67 -29.63 0.71
N THR A 203 3.72 -30.85 0.17
CA THR A 203 4.96 -31.39 -0.42
C THR A 203 4.98 -31.00 -1.89
N TYR A 204 6.01 -30.32 -2.34
CA TYR A 204 6.19 -29.91 -3.72
C TYR A 204 7.34 -30.66 -4.39
N ASP A 205 7.35 -30.72 -5.72
CA ASP A 205 8.31 -31.45 -6.54
C ASP A 205 9.15 -30.56 -7.46
N SER A 206 8.79 -29.31 -7.60
CA SER A 206 9.51 -28.39 -8.49
C SER A 206 9.29 -26.93 -8.15
N VAL A 207 10.26 -26.09 -8.54
CA VAL A 207 10.31 -24.65 -8.29
C VAL A 207 10.36 -23.90 -9.61
N TYR A 208 9.55 -22.83 -9.72
CA TYR A 208 9.44 -21.97 -10.91
C TYR A 208 9.64 -20.49 -10.58
N ASN A 209 10.09 -19.73 -11.58
CA ASN A 209 9.97 -18.28 -11.60
C ASN A 209 8.93 -17.90 -12.66
N CYS A 210 8.02 -17.03 -12.33
CA CYS A 210 7.04 -16.43 -13.23
C CYS A 210 6.50 -15.13 -12.62
N ASP A 211 6.24 -14.10 -13.44
CA ASP A 211 5.67 -12.83 -13.03
C ASP A 211 6.42 -12.17 -11.84
N ASN A 212 7.77 -12.16 -11.91
CA ASN A 212 8.64 -11.65 -10.86
C ASN A 212 8.40 -12.28 -9.46
N LYS A 213 7.98 -13.56 -9.44
CA LYS A 213 7.66 -14.31 -8.23
C LYS A 213 8.28 -15.70 -8.27
N ARG A 214 8.53 -16.25 -7.09
CA ARG A 214 8.95 -17.66 -6.90
C ARG A 214 7.73 -18.50 -6.55
N TRP A 215 7.58 -19.60 -7.28
CA TRP A 215 6.48 -20.55 -7.14
C TRP A 215 7.00 -21.94 -6.82
N VAL A 216 6.35 -22.64 -5.92
CA VAL A 216 6.49 -24.10 -5.77
C VAL A 216 5.32 -24.78 -6.46
N SER A 217 5.55 -26.00 -6.92
CA SER A 217 4.56 -26.77 -7.70
C SER A 217 4.50 -28.21 -7.24
N TYR A 218 3.27 -28.76 -7.24
CA TYR A 218 2.99 -30.12 -6.82
C TYR A 218 1.84 -30.72 -7.60
N ILE A 219 1.70 -32.06 -7.57
CA ILE A 219 0.53 -32.76 -8.11
C ILE A 219 -0.49 -32.90 -6.98
N SER A 220 -1.68 -32.32 -7.17
CA SER A 220 -2.78 -32.43 -6.22
C SER A 220 -3.43 -33.81 -6.23
N TYR A 221 -4.30 -34.12 -5.26
CA TYR A 221 -5.07 -35.35 -5.21
C TYR A 221 -5.94 -35.62 -6.47
N SER A 222 -6.30 -34.55 -7.20
CA SER A 222 -7.01 -34.64 -8.48
C SER A 222 -6.13 -35.00 -9.68
N GLY A 223 -4.82 -35.25 -9.46
CA GLY A 223 -3.85 -35.50 -10.51
C GLY A 223 -3.43 -34.26 -11.30
N LYS A 224 -3.90 -33.07 -10.92
CA LYS A 224 -3.59 -31.82 -11.62
C LYS A 224 -2.42 -31.10 -10.93
N ARG A 225 -1.54 -30.51 -11.74
CA ARG A 225 -0.46 -29.67 -11.24
C ARG A 225 -1.01 -28.38 -10.63
N ARG A 226 -0.46 -27.99 -9.49
CA ARG A 226 -0.84 -26.79 -8.75
C ARG A 226 0.40 -25.98 -8.41
N TYR A 227 0.18 -24.68 -8.20
CA TYR A 227 1.24 -23.72 -7.95
C TYR A 227 0.88 -22.84 -6.74
N VAL A 228 1.87 -22.60 -5.89
CA VAL A 228 1.78 -21.69 -4.75
C VAL A 228 2.92 -20.69 -4.83
N CYS A 229 2.58 -19.40 -4.78
CA CYS A 229 3.59 -18.35 -4.69
C CYS A 229 4.23 -18.37 -3.30
N ILE A 230 5.55 -18.54 -3.23
CA ILE A 230 6.27 -18.58 -1.97
C ILE A 230 7.07 -17.31 -1.70
N ARG A 231 7.34 -16.52 -2.73
CA ARG A 231 8.03 -15.24 -2.64
C ARG A 231 7.60 -14.30 -3.77
N ASP A 232 7.38 -13.06 -3.41
CA ASP A 232 7.22 -11.95 -4.33
C ASP A 232 8.52 -11.12 -4.33
N TYR A 233 9.15 -10.99 -5.49
CA TYR A 233 10.39 -10.21 -5.62
C TYR A 233 10.15 -8.71 -5.79
N GLU A 234 8.92 -8.31 -6.10
CA GLU A 234 8.56 -6.91 -6.25
C GLU A 234 8.27 -6.25 -4.89
N SER A 235 7.46 -6.92 -4.05
CA SER A 235 7.18 -6.46 -2.68
C SER A 235 8.22 -6.90 -1.65
N GLY A 236 9.01 -7.94 -1.95
CA GLY A 236 9.94 -8.58 -1.02
C GLY A 236 9.29 -9.60 -0.09
N ASP A 237 7.99 -9.82 -0.20
CA ASP A 237 7.22 -10.70 0.68
C ASP A 237 7.65 -12.17 0.56
N VAL A 238 7.68 -12.86 1.70
CA VAL A 238 7.88 -14.31 1.80
C VAL A 238 6.68 -14.91 2.52
N TYR A 239 5.99 -15.85 1.87
CA TYR A 239 4.71 -16.35 2.33
C TYR A 239 4.79 -17.66 3.13
N GLY A 240 6.00 -18.17 3.37
CA GLY A 240 6.19 -19.38 4.15
C GLY A 240 7.64 -19.83 4.26
N LYS A 241 7.82 -21.04 4.79
CA LYS A 241 9.12 -21.69 4.97
C LYS A 241 9.16 -22.99 4.18
N ALA A 242 10.31 -23.26 3.53
CA ALA A 242 10.59 -24.53 2.88
C ALA A 242 11.68 -25.30 3.66
N TYR A 243 11.52 -26.60 3.85
CA TYR A 243 12.43 -27.49 4.54
C TYR A 243 12.31 -28.93 4.05
#